data_59415f022d1e6c0eb1eaa3b7f61bfee3
#
_entry.id   59415f022d1e6c0eb1eaa3b7f61bfee3
#
_cell.length_a   1.000
_cell.length_b   1.000
_cell.length_c   1.000
_cell.angle_alpha   90.00
_cell.angle_beta   90.00
_cell.angle_gamma   90.00
#
_symmetry.space_group_name_H-M   'P 1'
#
loop_
_entity.id
_entity.type
_entity.pdbx_description
1 polymer ?
#
loop_
_entity_poly.entity_id
_entity_poly.type
_entity_poly.pdbx_seq_one_letter_code
_entity_poly.pdbx_strand_id
1 'polypeptide(L)'
;LGGVLVAFMAAGFCMLESGLVTTKSVSTIAAKNIGKFAICSLIFLLFGYNMAYAIPEGGYIGKFLMWTDSSELGTGYADHSDWFFQTMFVCATASIVSGAVAERIKIWPFFIFAAIMAGFIYPISMGWQWGGGWLATAGFSDFAGSTLVHACGGAAALAGVIVLGAREGRFSSTGEKKSLVPFAASSIPLVTLGTFLLWFGWFGFNGFSQLAMGTFD
;
A
#
# COMPACT_ATOMS: atom_id res chain seq x y z
N LEU A 1 4.13 -1.62 -18.47
CA LEU A 1 4.19 -3.05 -18.15
C LEU A 1 4.39 -3.28 -16.65
N GLY A 2 5.37 -2.59 -16.02
CA GLY A 2 5.63 -2.72 -14.57
C GLY A 2 4.40 -2.52 -13.70
N GLY A 3 3.65 -1.44 -13.93
CA GLY A 3 2.40 -1.18 -13.20
C GLY A 3 1.37 -2.30 -13.33
N VAL A 4 1.25 -2.92 -14.52
CA VAL A 4 0.35 -4.07 -14.74
C VAL A 4 0.81 -5.27 -13.88
N LEU A 5 2.11 -5.55 -13.83
CA LEU A 5 2.63 -6.63 -12.99
C LEU A 5 2.39 -6.34 -11.50
N VAL A 6 2.65 -5.11 -11.05
CA VAL A 6 2.40 -4.73 -9.65
C VAL A 6 0.90 -4.75 -9.31
N ALA A 7 0.01 -4.48 -10.27
CA ALA A 7 -1.44 -4.59 -10.05
C ALA A 7 -1.86 -6.02 -9.62
N PHE A 8 -1.16 -7.07 -10.06
CA PHE A 8 -1.39 -8.43 -9.58
C PHE A 8 -1.17 -8.58 -8.07
N MET A 9 -0.33 -7.72 -7.45
CA MET A 9 -0.19 -7.72 -5.99
C MET A 9 -1.48 -7.31 -5.30
N ALA A 10 -2.31 -6.44 -5.88
CA ALA A 10 -3.62 -6.11 -5.30
C ALA A 10 -4.54 -7.34 -5.28
N ALA A 11 -4.56 -8.14 -6.36
CA ALA A 11 -5.26 -9.42 -6.40
C ALA A 11 -4.65 -10.42 -5.39
N GLY A 12 -3.32 -10.46 -5.30
CA GLY A 12 -2.58 -11.30 -4.35
C GLY A 12 -2.96 -10.98 -2.89
N PHE A 13 -2.99 -9.72 -2.50
CA PHE A 13 -3.45 -9.30 -1.17
C PHE A 13 -4.91 -9.70 -0.93
N CYS A 14 -5.79 -9.50 -1.91
CA CYS A 14 -7.19 -9.89 -1.79
C CYS A 14 -7.34 -11.39 -1.51
N MET A 15 -6.61 -12.24 -2.24
CA MET A 15 -6.65 -13.71 -2.05
C MET A 15 -6.03 -14.11 -0.71
N LEU A 16 -4.86 -13.56 -0.39
CA LEU A 16 -4.15 -13.81 0.87
C LEU A 16 -5.01 -13.45 2.08
N GLU A 17 -5.52 -12.23 2.12
CA GLU A 17 -6.37 -11.75 3.21
C GLU A 17 -7.67 -12.56 3.33
N SER A 18 -8.34 -12.82 2.18
CA SER A 18 -9.57 -13.61 2.13
C SER A 18 -9.34 -15.02 2.66
N GLY A 19 -8.21 -15.62 2.33
CA GLY A 19 -7.85 -16.96 2.79
C GLY A 19 -7.51 -17.03 4.28
N LEU A 20 -6.91 -15.97 4.85
CA LEU A 20 -6.47 -15.93 6.26
C LEU A 20 -7.56 -15.56 7.26
N VAL A 21 -8.61 -14.87 6.83
CA VAL A 21 -9.72 -14.52 7.72
C VAL A 21 -10.70 -15.67 7.89
N THR A 22 -11.61 -15.56 8.86
CA THR A 22 -12.69 -16.54 9.02
C THR A 22 -13.68 -16.47 7.86
N THR A 23 -14.34 -17.56 7.53
CA THR A 23 -15.27 -17.69 6.38
C THR A 23 -16.32 -16.58 6.34
N LYS A 24 -16.85 -16.16 7.49
CA LYS A 24 -17.86 -15.10 7.60
C LYS A 24 -17.36 -13.73 7.14
N SER A 25 -16.05 -13.52 7.11
CA SER A 25 -15.42 -12.21 6.81
C SER A 25 -14.93 -12.10 5.36
N VAL A 26 -14.92 -13.19 4.60
CA VAL A 26 -14.33 -13.26 3.25
C VAL A 26 -14.94 -12.24 2.29
N SER A 27 -16.27 -12.13 2.23
CA SER A 27 -16.96 -11.18 1.35
C SER A 27 -16.65 -9.72 1.71
N THR A 28 -16.57 -9.42 3.01
CA THR A 28 -16.19 -8.08 3.49
C THR A 28 -14.75 -7.75 3.11
N ILE A 29 -13.83 -8.72 3.20
CA ILE A 29 -12.43 -8.55 2.79
C ILE A 29 -12.32 -8.32 1.29
N ALA A 30 -13.03 -9.08 0.48
CA ALA A 30 -13.05 -8.88 -0.97
C ALA A 30 -13.57 -7.48 -1.35
N ALA A 31 -14.71 -7.07 -0.80
CA ALA A 31 -15.27 -5.73 -1.02
C ALA A 31 -14.32 -4.61 -0.54
N LYS A 32 -13.68 -4.81 0.62
CA LYS A 32 -12.68 -3.88 1.18
C LYS A 32 -11.49 -3.71 0.23
N ASN A 33 -10.99 -4.78 -0.36
CA ASN A 33 -9.84 -4.73 -1.28
C ASN A 33 -10.19 -4.01 -2.58
N ILE A 34 -11.37 -4.25 -3.17
CA ILE A 34 -11.83 -3.54 -4.37
C ILE A 34 -12.02 -2.04 -4.06
N GLY A 35 -12.74 -1.71 -2.99
CA GLY A 35 -12.98 -0.32 -2.60
C GLY A 35 -11.71 0.44 -2.28
N LYS A 36 -10.77 -0.18 -1.56
CA LYS A 36 -9.44 0.37 -1.28
C LYS A 36 -8.68 0.69 -2.58
N PHE A 37 -8.64 -0.25 -3.52
CA PHE A 37 -7.95 -0.06 -4.79
C PHE A 37 -8.50 1.15 -5.55
N ALA A 38 -9.82 1.26 -5.67
CA ALA A 38 -10.48 2.38 -6.33
C ALA A 38 -10.23 3.72 -5.62
N ILE A 39 -10.37 3.75 -4.28
CA ILE A 39 -10.16 4.97 -3.48
C ILE A 39 -8.71 5.42 -3.55
N CYS A 40 -7.74 4.52 -3.36
CA CYS A 40 -6.34 4.87 -3.42
C CYS A 40 -5.96 5.41 -4.80
N SER A 41 -6.41 4.76 -5.88
CA SER A 41 -6.14 5.22 -7.25
C SER A 41 -6.70 6.61 -7.51
N LEU A 42 -7.95 6.86 -7.12
CA LEU A 42 -8.60 8.15 -7.33
C LEU A 42 -7.96 9.27 -6.51
N ILE A 43 -7.72 9.05 -5.23
CA ILE A 43 -7.17 10.08 -4.34
C ILE A 43 -5.70 10.37 -4.69
N PHE A 44 -4.94 9.35 -5.07
CA PHE A 44 -3.57 9.55 -5.52
C PHE A 44 -3.51 10.31 -6.85
N LEU A 45 -4.45 10.06 -7.79
CA LEU A 45 -4.62 10.85 -9.00
C LEU A 45 -4.92 12.33 -8.67
N LEU A 46 -5.86 12.57 -7.77
CA LEU A 46 -6.31 13.94 -7.50
C LEU A 46 -5.27 14.77 -6.76
N PHE A 47 -4.58 14.20 -5.77
CA PHE A 47 -3.73 14.98 -4.85
C PHE A 47 -2.39 14.31 -4.54
N GLY A 48 -2.35 12.97 -4.41
CA GLY A 48 -1.21 12.26 -3.89
C GLY A 48 0.02 12.36 -4.79
N TYR A 49 -0.15 12.32 -6.10
CA TYR A 49 0.95 12.41 -7.05
C TYR A 49 1.69 13.76 -6.94
N ASN A 50 0.96 14.87 -6.92
CA ASN A 50 1.57 16.19 -6.68
C ASN A 50 2.17 16.32 -5.28
N MET A 51 1.53 15.75 -4.27
CA MET A 51 2.07 15.75 -2.91
C MET A 51 3.43 15.05 -2.83
N ALA A 52 3.63 14.01 -3.64
CA ALA A 52 4.88 13.26 -3.67
C ALA A 52 5.98 13.94 -4.51
N TYR A 53 5.63 14.45 -5.69
CA TYR A 53 6.62 14.91 -6.66
C TYR A 53 6.76 16.42 -6.76
N ALA A 54 5.75 17.21 -6.41
CA ALA A 54 5.85 18.67 -6.35
C ALA A 54 6.40 19.15 -5.01
N ILE A 55 7.44 18.47 -4.49
CA ILE A 55 8.15 18.85 -3.27
C ILE A 55 9.37 19.68 -3.64
N PRO A 56 9.67 20.78 -2.90
CA PRO A 56 10.92 21.51 -3.08
C PRO A 56 12.13 20.61 -2.76
N GLU A 57 13.25 20.81 -3.43
CA GLU A 57 14.50 20.11 -3.12
C GLU A 57 14.83 20.21 -1.62
N GLY A 58 15.08 19.08 -0.98
CA GLY A 58 15.28 19.02 0.48
C GLY A 58 14.05 19.30 1.32
N GLY A 59 12.88 19.48 0.71
CA GLY A 59 11.63 19.79 1.41
C GLY A 59 11.02 18.61 2.15
N TYR A 60 10.02 18.89 2.99
CA TYR A 60 9.30 17.90 3.81
C TYR A 60 7.93 17.56 3.28
N ILE A 61 7.26 18.47 2.60
CA ILE A 61 5.88 18.35 2.14
C ILE A 61 5.75 18.95 0.75
N GLY A 62 5.13 18.21 -0.16
CA GLY A 62 4.81 18.68 -1.50
C GLY A 62 3.54 19.52 -1.57
N LYS A 63 3.15 19.91 -2.76
CA LYS A 63 1.98 20.77 -2.98
C LYS A 63 0.69 19.96 -2.93
N PHE A 64 -0.25 20.35 -2.10
CA PHE A 64 -1.60 19.82 -2.08
C PHE A 64 -2.44 20.51 -3.18
N LEU A 65 -2.28 20.08 -4.39
CA LEU A 65 -3.00 20.56 -5.56
C LEU A 65 -3.48 19.37 -6.39
N MET A 66 -4.54 19.57 -7.15
CA MET A 66 -4.93 18.56 -8.15
C MET A 66 -3.80 18.38 -9.16
N TRP A 67 -3.53 17.11 -9.49
CA TRP A 67 -2.54 16.81 -10.50
C TRP A 67 -3.02 17.34 -11.86
N THR A 68 -2.17 18.11 -12.50
CA THR A 68 -2.30 18.54 -13.87
C THR A 68 -1.08 18.02 -14.61
N ASP A 69 -1.30 17.47 -15.79
CA ASP A 69 -0.22 16.96 -16.64
C ASP A 69 0.86 18.05 -16.83
N SER A 70 2.07 17.77 -16.41
CA SER A 70 3.22 18.58 -16.73
C SER A 70 3.85 17.99 -17.99
N SER A 71 3.74 18.67 -19.11
CA SER A 71 4.33 18.26 -20.38
C SER A 71 5.88 18.27 -20.40
N GLU A 72 6.52 18.36 -19.24
CA GLU A 72 7.97 18.36 -19.11
C GLU A 72 8.51 16.93 -19.10
N LEU A 73 8.72 16.38 -20.28
CA LEU A 73 9.33 15.09 -20.59
C LEU A 73 10.84 15.06 -20.27
N GLY A 74 11.26 15.58 -19.10
CA GLY A 74 12.67 15.58 -18.70
C GLY A 74 13.19 14.23 -18.19
N THR A 75 12.28 13.28 -17.86
CA THR A 75 12.61 12.03 -17.15
C THR A 75 12.78 10.81 -18.06
N GLY A 76 12.46 10.91 -19.34
CA GLY A 76 12.51 9.78 -20.29
C GLY A 76 11.30 8.85 -20.27
N TYR A 77 10.28 9.12 -19.46
CA TYR A 77 8.99 8.41 -19.43
C TYR A 77 7.82 9.40 -19.26
N ALA A 78 6.61 8.97 -19.63
CA ALA A 78 5.41 9.80 -19.54
C ALA A 78 4.86 9.82 -18.09
N ASP A 79 4.50 11.00 -17.58
CA ASP A 79 3.95 11.20 -16.24
C ASP A 79 2.73 10.30 -15.95
N HIS A 80 1.85 10.10 -16.92
CA HIS A 80 0.72 9.18 -16.80
C HIS A 80 1.15 7.72 -16.58
N SER A 81 2.26 7.31 -17.21
CA SER A 81 2.83 5.97 -17.04
C SER A 81 3.44 5.82 -15.64
N ASP A 82 4.13 6.85 -15.16
CA ASP A 82 4.67 6.87 -13.81
C ASP A 82 3.56 6.94 -12.77
N TRP A 83 2.57 7.82 -12.95
CA TRP A 83 1.39 7.86 -12.07
C TRP A 83 0.74 6.48 -11.93
N PHE A 84 0.52 5.78 -13.05
CA PHE A 84 -0.08 4.44 -13.00
C PHE A 84 0.79 3.46 -12.24
N PHE A 85 2.10 3.47 -12.49
CA PHE A 85 3.05 2.62 -11.78
C PHE A 85 3.05 2.92 -10.27
N GLN A 86 3.20 4.19 -9.89
CA GLN A 86 3.23 4.65 -8.51
C GLN A 86 1.90 4.41 -7.77
N THR A 87 0.77 4.50 -8.47
CA THR A 87 -0.53 4.15 -7.90
C THR A 87 -0.58 2.72 -7.37
N MET A 88 0.09 1.77 -8.03
CA MET A 88 0.14 0.38 -7.56
C MET A 88 0.92 0.26 -6.25
N PHE A 89 1.93 1.08 -6.03
CA PHE A 89 2.69 1.14 -4.77
C PHE A 89 1.86 1.72 -3.62
N VAL A 90 1.07 2.76 -3.89
CA VAL A 90 0.08 3.29 -2.93
C VAL A 90 -0.91 2.20 -2.53
N CYS A 91 -1.45 1.48 -3.51
CA CYS A 91 -2.38 0.38 -3.26
C CYS A 91 -1.73 -0.75 -2.45
N ALA A 92 -0.46 -1.06 -2.70
CA ALA A 92 0.30 -2.05 -1.93
C ALA A 92 0.49 -1.59 -0.48
N THR A 93 0.89 -0.34 -0.24
CA THR A 93 1.05 0.24 1.10
C THR A 93 -0.24 0.14 1.92
N ALA A 94 -1.37 0.54 1.33
CA ALA A 94 -2.68 0.42 1.97
C ALA A 94 -3.10 -1.05 2.19
N SER A 95 -2.63 -1.98 1.35
CA SER A 95 -2.90 -3.41 1.48
C SER A 95 -2.19 -4.01 2.70
N ILE A 96 -0.98 -3.60 2.99
CA ILE A 96 -0.23 -4.04 4.20
C ILE A 96 -1.06 -3.72 5.45
N VAL A 97 -1.62 -2.52 5.52
CA VAL A 97 -2.51 -2.13 6.63
C VAL A 97 -3.81 -2.93 6.63
N SER A 98 -4.39 -3.16 5.45
CA SER A 98 -5.64 -3.90 5.27
C SER A 98 -5.61 -5.27 5.95
N GLY A 99 -4.56 -6.04 5.73
CA GLY A 99 -4.38 -7.35 6.36
C GLY A 99 -4.24 -7.26 7.88
N ALA A 100 -3.44 -6.31 8.36
CA ALA A 100 -3.19 -6.12 9.78
C ALA A 100 -4.45 -5.78 10.59
N VAL A 101 -5.38 -5.02 10.02
CA VAL A 101 -6.63 -4.60 10.68
C VAL A 101 -7.84 -5.45 10.29
N ALA A 102 -7.63 -6.53 9.53
CA ALA A 102 -8.70 -7.44 9.11
C ALA A 102 -9.49 -7.99 10.31
N GLU A 103 -10.81 -8.13 10.16
CA GLU A 103 -11.75 -8.57 11.19
C GLU A 103 -11.83 -7.67 12.45
N ARG A 104 -11.23 -6.45 12.41
CA ARG A 104 -11.21 -5.50 13.53
C ARG A 104 -11.78 -4.15 13.14
N ILE A 105 -11.48 -3.66 11.95
CA ILE A 105 -11.93 -2.37 11.46
C ILE A 105 -13.25 -2.51 10.68
N LYS A 106 -14.14 -1.55 10.84
CA LYS A 106 -15.33 -1.42 9.99
C LYS A 106 -14.94 -0.90 8.61
N ILE A 107 -15.72 -1.22 7.58
CA ILE A 107 -15.39 -0.94 6.18
C ILE A 107 -15.26 0.57 5.90
N TRP A 108 -16.18 1.41 6.37
CA TRP A 108 -16.15 2.85 6.12
C TRP A 108 -14.97 3.57 6.79
N PRO A 109 -14.65 3.35 8.08
CA PRO A 109 -13.42 3.86 8.68
C PRO A 109 -12.17 3.42 7.92
N PHE A 110 -12.13 2.19 7.39
CA PHE A 110 -11.01 1.75 6.58
C PHE A 110 -10.91 2.52 5.25
N PHE A 111 -12.03 2.81 4.60
CA PHE A 111 -12.02 3.61 3.36
C PHE A 111 -11.56 5.05 3.58
N ILE A 112 -11.97 5.67 4.70
CA ILE A 112 -11.47 6.98 5.10
C ILE A 112 -9.96 6.93 5.35
N PHE A 113 -9.50 5.91 6.07
CA PHE A 113 -8.07 5.69 6.29
C PHE A 113 -7.32 5.50 4.96
N ALA A 114 -7.85 4.71 4.02
CA ALA A 114 -7.25 4.49 2.71
C ALA A 114 -7.13 5.79 1.90
N ALA A 115 -8.12 6.67 1.97
CA ALA A 115 -8.07 7.99 1.33
C ALA A 115 -6.99 8.88 1.95
N ILE A 116 -6.88 8.91 3.28
CA ILE A 116 -5.83 9.66 3.99
C ILE A 116 -4.44 9.09 3.69
N MET A 117 -4.32 7.76 3.66
CA MET A 117 -3.07 7.10 3.30
C MET A 117 -2.62 7.48 1.89
N ALA A 118 -3.53 7.45 0.93
CA ALA A 118 -3.22 7.72 -0.48
C ALA A 118 -3.02 9.21 -0.79
N GLY A 119 -3.68 10.11 -0.07
CA GLY A 119 -3.60 11.56 -0.30
C GLY A 119 -2.51 12.26 0.48
N PHE A 120 -2.09 11.71 1.64
CA PHE A 120 -1.19 12.40 2.57
C PHE A 120 -0.06 11.53 3.09
N ILE A 121 -0.36 10.47 3.85
CA ILE A 121 0.66 9.76 4.62
C ILE A 121 1.72 9.17 3.70
N TYR A 122 1.30 8.36 2.73
CA TYR A 122 2.22 7.73 1.78
C TYR A 122 2.89 8.74 0.85
N PRO A 123 2.16 9.69 0.20
CA PRO A 123 2.80 10.66 -0.69
C PRO A 123 3.85 11.53 0.01
N ILE A 124 3.62 11.92 1.26
CA ILE A 124 4.61 12.69 2.02
C ILE A 124 5.88 11.85 2.25
N SER A 125 5.74 10.61 2.71
CA SER A 125 6.90 9.74 2.92
C SER A 125 7.62 9.39 1.61
N MET A 126 6.89 9.17 0.53
CA MET A 126 7.42 8.95 -0.81
C MET A 126 8.20 10.16 -1.31
N GLY A 127 7.65 11.36 -1.13
CA GLY A 127 8.27 12.61 -1.55
C GLY A 127 9.60 12.89 -0.86
N TRP A 128 9.78 12.43 0.38
CA TRP A 128 11.03 12.63 1.12
C TRP A 128 12.26 12.05 0.41
N GLN A 129 12.11 11.01 -0.40
CA GLN A 129 13.21 10.42 -1.13
C GLN A 129 12.96 10.40 -2.65
N TRP A 130 11.90 9.76 -3.15
CA TRP A 130 11.65 9.69 -4.60
C TRP A 130 11.24 11.03 -5.21
N GLY A 131 10.66 11.92 -4.43
CA GLY A 131 10.35 13.30 -4.84
C GLY A 131 11.50 14.30 -4.69
N GLY A 132 12.71 13.87 -4.29
CA GLY A 132 13.84 14.77 -4.08
C GLY A 132 13.81 15.57 -2.77
N GLY A 133 13.00 15.13 -1.79
CA GLY A 133 12.89 15.77 -0.48
C GLY A 133 14.11 15.56 0.43
N TRP A 134 13.96 15.87 1.71
CA TRP A 134 15.03 15.94 2.70
C TRP A 134 15.82 14.63 2.88
N LEU A 135 15.20 13.47 2.74
CA LEU A 135 15.92 12.19 2.84
C LEU A 135 16.82 11.95 1.63
N ALA A 136 16.38 12.35 0.42
CA ALA A 136 17.21 12.27 -0.78
C ALA A 136 18.44 13.15 -0.65
N THR A 137 18.28 14.40 -0.19
CA THR A 137 19.41 15.33 0.03
C THR A 137 20.34 14.88 1.17
N ALA A 138 19.82 14.11 2.13
CA ALA A 138 20.63 13.48 3.18
C ALA A 138 21.37 12.21 2.71
N GLY A 139 21.19 11.79 1.43
CA GLY A 139 21.86 10.62 0.86
C GLY A 139 21.15 9.28 1.14
N PHE A 140 19.92 9.30 1.67
CA PHE A 140 19.13 8.08 1.82
C PHE A 140 18.65 7.57 0.46
N SER A 141 18.75 6.26 0.25
CA SER A 141 18.31 5.61 -0.98
C SER A 141 17.38 4.44 -0.68
N ASP A 142 16.23 4.43 -1.31
CA ASP A 142 15.30 3.29 -1.36
C ASP A 142 14.98 3.01 -2.82
N PHE A 143 15.47 1.89 -3.35
CA PHE A 143 15.35 1.59 -4.77
C PHE A 143 13.90 1.27 -5.18
N ALA A 144 13.24 0.38 -4.46
CA ALA A 144 11.93 -0.15 -4.86
C ALA A 144 10.83 0.04 -3.80
N GLY A 145 11.11 0.65 -2.65
CA GLY A 145 10.09 0.94 -1.63
C GLY A 145 10.09 0.03 -0.42
N SER A 146 11.22 -0.59 -0.06
CA SER A 146 11.32 -1.35 1.19
C SER A 146 11.01 -0.48 2.41
N THR A 147 11.41 0.77 2.40
CA THR A 147 11.07 1.75 3.42
C THR A 147 9.83 2.56 3.06
N LEU A 148 9.83 3.19 1.88
CA LEU A 148 8.78 4.11 1.48
C LEU A 148 7.41 3.43 1.38
N VAL A 149 7.35 2.19 0.90
CA VAL A 149 6.11 1.41 0.78
C VAL A 149 5.90 0.53 2.00
N HIS A 150 6.85 -0.39 2.25
CA HIS A 150 6.66 -1.46 3.22
C HIS A 150 6.81 -1.00 4.66
N ALA A 151 7.81 -0.18 5.00
CA ALA A 151 7.93 0.34 6.37
C ALA A 151 6.85 1.37 6.68
N CYS A 152 6.46 2.21 5.71
CA CYS A 152 5.32 3.14 5.86
C CYS A 152 4.02 2.36 6.12
N GLY A 153 3.72 1.35 5.30
CA GLY A 153 2.57 0.48 5.50
C GLY A 153 2.64 -0.30 6.81
N GLY A 154 3.82 -0.79 7.17
CA GLY A 154 4.06 -1.52 8.42
C GLY A 154 3.86 -0.65 9.67
N ALA A 155 4.35 0.58 9.67
CA ALA A 155 4.15 1.54 10.76
C ALA A 155 2.68 1.91 10.94
N ALA A 156 1.97 2.17 9.84
CA ALA A 156 0.54 2.44 9.86
C ALA A 156 -0.28 1.19 10.30
N ALA A 157 0.14 0.00 9.90
CA ALA A 157 -0.43 -1.26 10.36
C ALA A 157 -0.25 -1.46 11.88
N LEU A 158 0.95 -1.18 12.39
CA LEU A 158 1.26 -1.24 13.82
C LEU A 158 0.38 -0.26 14.61
N ALA A 159 0.27 0.99 14.16
CA ALA A 159 -0.62 1.97 14.78
C ALA A 159 -2.08 1.49 14.79
N GLY A 160 -2.56 0.96 13.66
CA GLY A 160 -3.90 0.39 13.56
C GLY A 160 -4.14 -0.78 14.51
N VAL A 161 -3.16 -1.66 14.67
CA VAL A 161 -3.23 -2.81 15.61
C VAL A 161 -3.26 -2.34 17.07
N ILE A 162 -2.46 -1.34 17.42
CA ILE A 162 -2.44 -0.77 18.78
C ILE A 162 -3.79 -0.13 19.12
N VAL A 163 -4.34 0.67 18.20
CA VAL A 163 -5.62 1.38 18.41
C VAL A 163 -6.81 0.42 18.48
N LEU A 164 -6.87 -0.57 17.57
CA LEU A 164 -8.01 -1.50 17.47
C LEU A 164 -7.94 -2.67 18.46
N GLY A 165 -6.75 -3.00 18.94
CA GLY A 165 -6.54 -4.15 19.82
C GLY A 165 -6.68 -5.49 19.11
N ALA A 166 -6.96 -6.54 19.87
CA ALA A 166 -7.13 -7.91 19.37
C ALA A 166 -8.48 -8.07 18.65
N ARG A 167 -8.56 -9.08 17.75
CA ARG A 167 -9.84 -9.50 17.17
C ARG A 167 -10.80 -9.96 18.27
N GLU A 168 -12.08 -9.63 18.12
CA GLU A 168 -13.13 -10.06 19.05
C GLU A 168 -13.13 -11.59 19.22
N GLY A 169 -13.15 -12.06 20.46
CA GLY A 169 -13.10 -13.49 20.77
C GLY A 169 -11.73 -14.14 20.61
N ARG A 170 -10.66 -13.41 20.26
CA ARG A 170 -9.31 -13.98 20.11
C ARG A 170 -8.72 -14.47 21.41
N PHE A 171 -9.06 -13.81 22.52
CA PHE A 171 -8.65 -14.19 23.85
C PHE A 171 -9.89 -14.46 24.70
N SER A 172 -9.98 -15.66 25.30
CA SER A 172 -10.98 -15.93 26.33
C SER A 172 -10.35 -15.64 27.70
N SER A 173 -11.12 -15.02 28.58
CA SER A 173 -10.76 -14.88 29.99
C SER A 173 -11.61 -15.84 30.82
N THR A 174 -10.98 -16.86 31.37
CA THR A 174 -11.60 -17.71 32.41
C THR A 174 -10.85 -17.43 33.72
N GLY A 175 -11.42 -16.54 34.53
CA GLY A 175 -10.72 -16.02 35.72
C GLY A 175 -9.51 -15.15 35.31
N GLU A 176 -8.36 -15.37 35.97
CA GLU A 176 -7.12 -14.60 35.69
C GLU A 176 -6.33 -15.10 34.48
N LYS A 177 -6.68 -16.23 33.88
CA LYS A 177 -5.95 -16.80 32.75
C LYS A 177 -6.59 -16.42 31.43
N LYS A 178 -5.84 -15.70 30.58
CA LYS A 178 -6.19 -15.46 29.16
C LYS A 178 -5.68 -16.63 28.33
N SER A 179 -6.56 -17.32 27.62
CA SER A 179 -6.21 -18.36 26.67
C SER A 179 -6.44 -17.90 25.24
N LEU A 180 -5.52 -18.29 24.34
CA LEU A 180 -5.63 -17.98 22.91
C LEU A 180 -6.72 -18.85 22.27
N VAL A 181 -7.69 -18.22 21.60
CA VAL A 181 -8.70 -18.92 20.80
C VAL A 181 -8.21 -18.99 19.36
N PRO A 182 -8.04 -20.19 18.77
CA PRO A 182 -7.65 -20.31 17.37
C PRO A 182 -8.77 -19.81 16.44
N PHE A 183 -8.40 -19.05 15.43
CA PHE A 183 -9.29 -18.69 14.32
C PHE A 183 -8.86 -19.46 13.09
N ALA A 184 -9.76 -20.32 12.60
CA ALA A 184 -9.50 -21.08 11.39
C ALA A 184 -9.46 -20.16 10.16
N ALA A 185 -8.44 -20.33 9.34
CA ALA A 185 -8.36 -19.70 8.03
C ALA A 185 -9.50 -20.22 7.14
N SER A 186 -10.08 -19.34 6.33
CA SER A 186 -11.18 -19.72 5.45
C SER A 186 -10.75 -20.68 4.32
N SER A 187 -9.53 -20.45 3.79
CA SER A 187 -9.03 -21.26 2.65
C SER A 187 -7.50 -21.12 2.52
N ILE A 188 -6.79 -22.16 2.89
CA ILE A 188 -5.33 -22.23 2.68
C ILE A 188 -4.95 -22.20 1.19
N PRO A 189 -5.68 -22.87 0.26
CA PRO A 189 -5.41 -22.69 -1.16
C PRO A 189 -5.47 -21.25 -1.66
N LEU A 190 -6.41 -20.43 -1.17
CA LEU A 190 -6.44 -18.99 -1.50
C LEU A 190 -5.24 -18.23 -0.93
N VAL A 191 -4.79 -18.57 0.28
CA VAL A 191 -3.56 -17.99 0.87
C VAL A 191 -2.37 -18.28 -0.03
N THR A 192 -2.23 -19.53 -0.46
CA THR A 192 -1.13 -19.96 -1.34
C THR A 192 -1.18 -19.25 -2.69
N LEU A 193 -2.35 -19.19 -3.33
CA LEU A 193 -2.54 -18.46 -4.59
C LEU A 193 -2.21 -16.98 -4.42
N GLY A 194 -2.69 -16.35 -3.36
CA GLY A 194 -2.38 -14.96 -3.04
C GLY A 194 -0.88 -14.71 -2.89
N THR A 195 -0.18 -15.61 -2.23
CA THR A 195 1.28 -15.56 -2.09
C THR A 195 2.00 -15.61 -3.44
N PHE A 196 1.59 -16.52 -4.34
CA PHE A 196 2.17 -16.58 -5.68
C PHE A 196 1.88 -15.34 -6.53
N LEU A 197 0.67 -14.78 -6.43
CA LEU A 197 0.33 -13.53 -7.12
C LEU A 197 1.14 -12.34 -6.60
N LEU A 198 1.38 -12.27 -5.29
CA LEU A 198 2.28 -11.29 -4.70
C LEU A 198 3.71 -11.46 -5.23
N TRP A 199 4.21 -12.68 -5.23
CA TRP A 199 5.55 -12.98 -5.74
C TRP A 199 5.69 -12.64 -7.22
N PHE A 200 4.71 -13.01 -8.04
CA PHE A 200 4.67 -12.66 -9.45
C PHE A 200 4.71 -11.14 -9.67
N GLY A 201 3.88 -10.40 -8.95
CA GLY A 201 3.86 -8.93 -9.03
C GLY A 201 5.17 -8.29 -8.55
N TRP A 202 5.92 -8.97 -7.67
CA TRP A 202 7.19 -8.48 -7.14
C TRP A 202 8.30 -8.38 -8.19
N PHE A 203 8.26 -9.19 -9.23
CA PHE A 203 9.16 -9.01 -10.37
C PHE A 203 8.91 -7.66 -11.08
N GLY A 204 7.64 -7.24 -11.16
CA GLY A 204 7.28 -5.91 -11.62
C GLY A 204 7.70 -4.81 -10.63
N PHE A 205 7.45 -5.06 -9.34
CA PHE A 205 7.75 -4.11 -8.27
C PHE A 205 9.24 -3.72 -8.25
N ASN A 206 10.13 -4.68 -8.21
CA ASN A 206 11.56 -4.41 -8.16
C ASN A 206 12.17 -4.16 -9.54
N GLY A 207 11.89 -5.02 -10.52
CA GLY A 207 12.53 -4.93 -11.84
C GLY A 207 12.21 -3.62 -12.58
N PHE A 208 10.97 -3.15 -12.49
CA PHE A 208 10.57 -1.91 -13.15
C PHE A 208 10.83 -0.64 -12.32
N SER A 209 11.27 -0.77 -11.07
CA SER A 209 11.76 0.38 -10.27
C SER A 209 13.05 0.98 -10.83
N GLN A 210 13.71 0.31 -11.77
CA GLN A 210 14.80 0.88 -12.57
C GLN A 210 14.33 2.04 -13.47
N LEU A 211 13.02 2.11 -13.79
CA LEU A 211 12.39 3.12 -14.64
C LEU A 211 13.02 3.27 -16.03
N ALA A 212 13.84 2.33 -16.45
CA ALA A 212 14.52 2.30 -17.74
C ALA A 212 14.61 0.87 -18.29
N MET A 213 14.71 0.73 -19.59
CA MET A 213 14.97 -0.54 -20.26
C MET A 213 16.33 -0.45 -20.99
N GLY A 214 17.14 -1.50 -20.85
CA GLY A 214 18.39 -1.60 -21.59
C GLY A 214 19.59 -0.86 -20.94
N THR A 215 19.53 -0.54 -19.67
CA THR A 215 20.69 -0.13 -18.87
C THR A 215 21.40 -1.38 -18.36
N PHE A 216 22.74 -1.38 -18.45
CA PHE A 216 23.62 -2.45 -17.98
C PHE A 216 24.37 -2.01 -16.70
N ASP A 217 23.65 -1.41 -15.75
CA ASP A 217 24.20 -1.01 -14.46
C ASP A 217 23.87 -2.03 -13.37
#